data_09c7507c27ed52542b348eb83d63b4a4
#
_entry.id   09c7507c27ed52542b348eb83d63b4a4
#
_cell.length_a   1.000
_cell.length_b   1.000
_cell.length_c   1.000
_cell.angle_alpha   90.00
_cell.angle_beta   90.00
_cell.angle_gamma   90.00
#
_symmetry.space_group_name_H-M   'P 1'
#
loop_
_entity.id
_entity.type
_entity.pdbx_description
1 polymer ?
#
loop_
_entity_poly.entity_id
_entity_poly.type
_entity_poly.pdbx_seq_one_letter_code
_entity_poly.pdbx_strand_id
1 'polypeptide(L)'
;MKVCSTENMQIAERELIVSGTPARTLMKLASAGIAESLMQFFPDPGLCIAYVGKGNNGGDALTVLNILKQHGWEIGFRTAYPRNEWSELSMRQLAEISPPPQEYQAPPLPHTGKPMILLDGLLGIGAKGMLRREISALCAEMNYIRNRCGAVRTVAIDIPTGVDPDTGMPQQNAVEADFTMCIGAVKQGLLDDDATLFAGRLVCIDLPGLHVQALPATELITSSRLTKFLSARPYTDYKNKRGHIGVIAGSEGMLGAARLCCEAALRAGAGLVTLHVHKDVYPLIAPSMPPEIMVRPVDSYADISIRTFSAFLIGPGIGSVSEEDAEAIRLILETGTPTVLDA
;
A
#
# COMPACT_ATOMS: atom_id res chain seq x y z
N MET A 1 -8.65 -2.92 -6.19
CA MET A 1 -7.91 -1.87 -6.95
C MET A 1 -7.29 -2.54 -8.17
N LYS A 2 -7.36 -1.91 -9.34
CA LYS A 2 -6.84 -2.51 -10.59
C LYS A 2 -5.31 -2.51 -10.59
N VAL A 3 -4.73 -3.58 -11.15
CA VAL A 3 -3.30 -3.73 -11.40
C VAL A 3 -3.11 -3.86 -12.90
N CYS A 4 -2.11 -3.17 -13.46
CA CYS A 4 -1.88 -3.17 -14.90
C CYS A 4 -0.38 -3.16 -15.25
N SER A 5 -0.07 -3.52 -16.50
CA SER A 5 1.22 -3.26 -17.11
C SER A 5 1.34 -1.81 -17.55
N THR A 6 2.59 -1.36 -17.75
CA THR A 6 2.86 -0.04 -18.34
C THR A 6 2.19 0.12 -19.70
N GLU A 7 2.20 -0.92 -20.53
CA GLU A 7 1.59 -0.89 -21.85
C GLU A 7 0.08 -0.66 -21.79
N ASN A 8 -0.64 -1.40 -20.92
CA ASN A 8 -2.08 -1.24 -20.73
C ASN A 8 -2.44 0.16 -20.23
N MET A 9 -1.60 0.73 -19.35
CA MET A 9 -1.79 2.10 -18.86
C MET A 9 -1.65 3.13 -19.98
N GLN A 10 -0.58 3.02 -20.80
CA GLN A 10 -0.34 3.93 -21.92
C GLN A 10 -1.40 3.81 -23.02
N ILE A 11 -1.96 2.60 -23.24
CA ILE A 11 -3.09 2.40 -24.17
C ILE A 11 -4.32 3.16 -23.65
N ALA A 12 -4.69 2.95 -22.37
CA ALA A 12 -5.85 3.58 -21.76
C ALA A 12 -5.77 5.12 -21.76
N GLU A 13 -4.58 5.67 -21.48
CA GLU A 13 -4.36 7.13 -21.55
C GLU A 13 -4.53 7.66 -22.97
N ARG A 14 -3.96 6.98 -23.98
CA ARG A 14 -4.11 7.37 -25.40
C ARG A 14 -5.57 7.32 -25.85
N GLU A 15 -6.29 6.28 -25.49
CA GLU A 15 -7.72 6.13 -25.84
C GLU A 15 -8.55 7.26 -25.22
N LEU A 16 -8.26 7.62 -23.97
CA LEU A 16 -8.96 8.70 -23.28
C LEU A 16 -8.66 10.08 -23.91
N ILE A 17 -7.42 10.30 -24.36
CA ILE A 17 -7.04 11.52 -25.09
C ILE A 17 -7.74 11.58 -26.46
N VAL A 18 -7.74 10.46 -27.20
CA VAL A 18 -8.41 10.38 -28.52
C VAL A 18 -9.92 10.54 -28.41
N SER A 19 -10.53 10.09 -27.30
CA SER A 19 -11.96 10.27 -27.03
C SER A 19 -12.35 11.73 -26.69
N GLY A 20 -11.38 12.64 -26.63
CA GLY A 20 -11.61 14.08 -26.47
C GLY A 20 -11.22 14.68 -25.12
N THR A 21 -10.59 13.90 -24.23
CA THR A 21 -10.07 14.46 -22.97
C THR A 21 -8.62 14.98 -23.16
N PRO A 22 -8.38 16.30 -23.11
CA PRO A 22 -7.03 16.83 -23.30
C PRO A 22 -6.03 16.35 -22.25
N ALA A 23 -4.79 16.06 -22.64
CA ALA A 23 -3.71 15.65 -21.71
C ALA A 23 -3.56 16.60 -20.51
N ARG A 24 -3.73 17.92 -20.72
CA ARG A 24 -3.73 18.92 -19.63
C ARG A 24 -4.85 18.70 -18.61
N THR A 25 -6.01 18.24 -19.06
CA THR A 25 -7.14 17.93 -18.15
C THR A 25 -6.81 16.71 -17.31
N LEU A 26 -6.23 15.67 -17.92
CA LEU A 26 -5.78 14.46 -17.20
C LEU A 26 -4.72 14.83 -16.15
N MET A 27 -3.72 15.62 -16.51
CA MET A 27 -2.71 16.12 -15.58
C MET A 27 -3.34 16.88 -14.40
N LYS A 28 -4.30 17.76 -14.64
CA LYS A 28 -4.99 18.50 -13.58
C LYS A 28 -5.78 17.59 -12.64
N LEU A 29 -6.48 16.59 -13.19
CA LEU A 29 -7.24 15.63 -12.39
C LEU A 29 -6.32 14.73 -11.54
N ALA A 30 -5.25 14.21 -12.14
CA ALA A 30 -4.25 13.42 -11.43
C ALA A 30 -3.62 14.22 -10.28
N SER A 31 -3.14 15.43 -10.59
CA SER A 31 -2.48 16.30 -9.61
C SER A 31 -3.42 16.75 -8.49
N ALA A 32 -4.71 16.98 -8.79
CA ALA A 32 -5.71 17.29 -7.77
C ALA A 32 -5.89 16.14 -6.78
N GLY A 33 -6.04 14.90 -7.28
CA GLY A 33 -6.15 13.71 -6.42
C GLY A 33 -4.88 13.46 -5.60
N ILE A 34 -3.69 13.70 -6.17
CA ILE A 34 -2.42 13.62 -5.44
C ILE A 34 -2.37 14.66 -4.32
N ALA A 35 -2.66 15.92 -4.61
CA ALA A 35 -2.64 17.00 -3.62
C ALA A 35 -3.66 16.77 -2.50
N GLU A 36 -4.87 16.31 -2.83
CA GLU A 36 -5.89 15.95 -1.86
C GLU A 36 -5.40 14.83 -0.94
N SER A 37 -4.82 13.77 -1.50
CA SER A 37 -4.25 12.67 -0.72
C SER A 37 -3.12 13.14 0.19
N LEU A 38 -2.24 14.01 -0.30
CA LEU A 38 -1.18 14.59 0.52
C LEU A 38 -1.74 15.39 1.70
N MET A 39 -2.74 16.23 1.48
CA MET A 39 -3.38 17.01 2.55
C MET A 39 -4.15 16.14 3.57
N GLN A 40 -4.65 14.96 3.16
CA GLN A 40 -5.23 13.99 4.09
C GLN A 40 -4.16 13.33 4.98
N PHE A 41 -2.99 12.98 4.43
CA PHE A 41 -1.90 12.39 5.20
C PHE A 41 -1.12 13.42 6.04
N PHE A 42 -1.08 14.65 5.57
CA PHE A 42 -0.35 15.77 6.20
C PHE A 42 -1.28 16.98 6.34
N PRO A 43 -2.18 16.97 7.34
CA PRO A 43 -3.19 18.02 7.51
C PRO A 43 -2.59 19.38 7.85
N ASP A 44 -1.43 19.41 8.48
CA ASP A 44 -0.72 20.65 8.80
C ASP A 44 0.20 21.04 7.65
N PRO A 45 0.03 22.24 7.05
CA PRO A 45 0.89 22.69 5.97
C PRO A 45 2.36 22.83 6.40
N GLY A 46 3.23 22.36 5.52
CA GLY A 46 4.69 22.41 5.70
C GLY A 46 5.41 22.91 4.46
N LEU A 47 6.57 22.33 4.16
CA LEU A 47 7.37 22.59 2.97
C LEU A 47 7.26 21.41 2.01
N CYS A 48 6.89 21.67 0.75
CA CYS A 48 6.95 20.70 -0.33
C CYS A 48 7.97 21.10 -1.38
N ILE A 49 8.95 20.25 -1.63
CA ILE A 49 9.97 20.44 -2.66
C ILE A 49 9.79 19.38 -3.72
N ALA A 50 9.40 19.78 -4.94
CA ALA A 50 9.28 18.88 -6.06
C ALA A 50 10.62 18.71 -6.78
N TYR A 51 11.01 17.48 -7.02
CA TYR A 51 12.09 17.11 -7.92
C TYR A 51 11.50 16.94 -9.31
N VAL A 52 11.76 17.92 -10.17
CA VAL A 52 11.04 18.08 -11.44
C VAL A 52 11.86 17.55 -12.60
N GLY A 53 11.32 16.52 -13.27
CA GLY A 53 11.81 16.02 -14.54
C GLY A 53 11.35 16.91 -15.71
N LYS A 54 11.87 16.63 -16.90
CA LYS A 54 11.53 17.41 -18.11
C LYS A 54 10.22 16.97 -18.79
N GLY A 55 9.66 15.82 -18.42
CA GLY A 55 8.45 15.23 -19.01
C GLY A 55 7.17 15.55 -18.24
N ASN A 56 6.11 14.80 -18.54
CA ASN A 56 4.78 14.98 -17.94
C ASN A 56 4.78 14.80 -16.42
N ASN A 57 5.55 13.85 -15.88
CA ASN A 57 5.66 13.64 -14.44
C ASN A 57 6.14 14.90 -13.70
N GLY A 58 7.09 15.65 -14.31
CA GLY A 58 7.48 16.97 -13.81
C GLY A 58 6.36 18.00 -13.86
N GLY A 59 5.52 17.95 -14.90
CA GLY A 59 4.32 18.77 -15.01
C GLY A 59 3.28 18.46 -13.93
N ASP A 60 3.06 17.19 -13.63
CA ASP A 60 2.20 16.75 -12.52
C ASP A 60 2.72 17.31 -11.19
N ALA A 61 4.04 17.19 -10.94
CA ALA A 61 4.67 17.70 -9.73
C ALA A 61 4.48 19.21 -9.55
N LEU A 62 4.66 20.00 -10.62
CA LEU A 62 4.44 21.45 -10.60
C LEU A 62 2.97 21.80 -10.35
N THR A 63 2.05 21.04 -10.94
CA THR A 63 0.61 21.24 -10.72
C THR A 63 0.24 20.93 -9.26
N VAL A 64 0.78 19.86 -8.68
CA VAL A 64 0.63 19.54 -7.25
C VAL A 64 1.15 20.67 -6.37
N LEU A 65 2.35 21.20 -6.65
CA LEU A 65 2.89 22.36 -5.91
C LEU A 65 1.96 23.56 -5.94
N ASN A 66 1.37 23.86 -7.11
CA ASN A 66 0.44 24.99 -7.23
C ASN A 66 -0.80 24.82 -6.36
N ILE A 67 -1.35 23.60 -6.30
CA ILE A 67 -2.52 23.30 -5.45
C ILE A 67 -2.12 23.40 -3.97
N LEU A 68 -1.02 22.78 -3.56
CA LEU A 68 -0.54 22.81 -2.17
C LEU A 68 -0.28 24.24 -1.69
N LYS A 69 0.29 25.11 -2.56
CA LYS A 69 0.48 26.52 -2.26
C LYS A 69 -0.83 27.23 -1.92
N GLN A 70 -1.91 26.97 -2.67
CA GLN A 70 -3.23 27.55 -2.42
C GLN A 70 -3.80 27.12 -1.06
N HIS A 71 -3.29 26.03 -0.49
CA HIS A 71 -3.65 25.49 0.82
C HIS A 71 -2.62 25.78 1.91
N GLY A 72 -1.78 26.81 1.70
CA GLY A 72 -0.87 27.33 2.73
C GLY A 72 0.48 26.62 2.86
N TRP A 73 0.83 25.71 1.93
CA TRP A 73 2.14 25.09 1.91
C TRP A 73 3.21 26.03 1.37
N GLU A 74 4.38 26.00 1.98
CA GLU A 74 5.60 26.53 1.38
C GLU A 74 6.03 25.61 0.25
N ILE A 75 6.41 26.16 -0.91
CA ILE A 75 6.73 25.36 -2.08
C ILE A 75 8.07 25.74 -2.70
N GLY A 76 8.76 24.75 -3.22
CA GLY A 76 9.95 24.93 -4.01
C GLY A 76 10.15 23.76 -4.97
N PHE A 77 11.15 23.87 -5.83
CA PHE A 77 11.48 22.77 -6.73
C PHE A 77 12.97 22.65 -6.95
N ARG A 78 13.37 21.48 -7.44
CA ARG A 78 14.71 21.12 -7.84
C ARG A 78 14.66 20.42 -9.19
N THR A 79 15.64 20.64 -10.04
CA THR A 79 15.70 19.99 -11.34
C THR A 79 17.14 19.72 -11.77
N ALA A 80 17.34 18.70 -12.60
CA ALA A 80 18.61 18.40 -13.25
C ALA A 80 18.70 18.97 -14.67
N TYR A 81 17.58 19.46 -15.21
CA TYR A 81 17.50 19.85 -16.61
C TYR A 81 17.31 21.35 -16.76
N PRO A 82 18.02 21.98 -17.70
CA PRO A 82 17.75 23.38 -18.05
C PRO A 82 16.32 23.51 -18.63
N ARG A 83 15.68 24.65 -18.36
CA ARG A 83 14.25 24.84 -18.69
C ARG A 83 13.92 24.75 -20.19
N ASN A 84 14.87 24.97 -21.06
CA ASN A 84 14.70 24.82 -22.51
C ASN A 84 14.56 23.33 -22.96
N GLU A 85 14.86 22.39 -22.08
CA GLU A 85 14.62 20.96 -22.32
C GLU A 85 13.27 20.46 -21.78
N TRP A 86 12.54 21.30 -21.04
CA TRP A 86 11.27 20.91 -20.44
C TRP A 86 10.17 20.83 -21.50
N SER A 87 9.20 19.93 -21.27
CA SER A 87 8.02 19.87 -22.12
C SER A 87 7.24 21.20 -22.05
N GLU A 88 6.56 21.53 -23.14
CA GLU A 88 5.72 22.73 -23.21
C GLU A 88 4.67 22.74 -22.08
N LEU A 89 4.13 21.57 -21.77
CA LEU A 89 3.13 21.41 -20.71
C LEU A 89 3.73 21.73 -19.34
N SER A 90 4.92 21.21 -19.02
CA SER A 90 5.61 21.50 -17.75
C SER A 90 5.99 22.97 -17.61
N MET A 91 6.43 23.60 -18.70
CA MET A 91 6.71 25.05 -18.72
C MET A 91 5.46 25.89 -18.46
N ARG A 92 4.33 25.51 -19.03
CA ARG A 92 3.04 26.16 -18.76
C ARG A 92 2.61 26.01 -17.31
N GLN A 93 2.76 24.80 -16.73
CA GLN A 93 2.43 24.58 -15.32
C GLN A 93 3.29 25.45 -14.38
N LEU A 94 4.59 25.57 -14.66
CA LEU A 94 5.45 26.46 -13.87
C LEU A 94 5.00 27.92 -13.96
N ALA A 95 4.62 28.39 -15.15
CA ALA A 95 4.15 29.76 -15.37
C ALA A 95 2.80 30.07 -14.68
N GLU A 96 1.97 29.05 -14.41
CA GLU A 96 0.70 29.21 -13.69
C GLU A 96 0.89 29.43 -12.17
N ILE A 97 2.10 29.17 -11.61
CA ILE A 97 2.38 29.37 -10.19
C ILE A 97 2.81 30.81 -9.91
N SER A 98 1.97 31.59 -9.23
CA SER A 98 2.26 32.98 -8.88
C SER A 98 2.20 33.22 -7.36
N PRO A 99 3.23 33.84 -6.74
CA PRO A 99 4.57 34.08 -7.29
C PRO A 99 5.28 32.76 -7.63
N PRO A 100 6.29 32.74 -8.51
CA PRO A 100 6.98 31.51 -8.90
C PRO A 100 7.63 30.83 -7.69
N PRO A 101 7.67 29.48 -7.65
CA PRO A 101 8.31 28.74 -6.57
C PRO A 101 9.82 28.95 -6.60
N GLN A 102 10.44 28.84 -5.42
CA GLN A 102 11.90 28.91 -5.31
C GLN A 102 12.54 27.68 -5.99
N GLU A 103 13.53 27.93 -6.84
CA GLU A 103 14.41 26.89 -7.37
C GLU A 103 15.58 26.67 -6.40
N TYR A 104 15.68 25.48 -5.84
CA TYR A 104 16.75 25.13 -4.90
C TYR A 104 17.94 24.50 -5.61
N GLN A 105 19.17 24.91 -5.28
CA GLN A 105 20.39 24.21 -5.65
C GLN A 105 20.68 23.05 -4.66
N ALA A 106 20.27 23.21 -3.41
CA ALA A 106 20.21 22.17 -2.39
C ALA A 106 18.98 22.44 -1.52
N PRO A 107 18.19 21.42 -1.17
CA PRO A 107 17.05 21.58 -0.30
C PRO A 107 17.47 22.14 1.07
N PRO A 108 16.66 23.00 1.70
CA PRO A 108 16.90 23.42 3.06
C PRO A 108 16.72 22.24 4.02
N LEU A 109 17.32 22.31 5.19
CA LEU A 109 17.03 21.37 6.26
C LEU A 109 15.59 21.62 6.76
N PRO A 110 14.86 20.56 7.14
CA PRO A 110 13.49 20.72 7.63
C PRO A 110 13.46 21.56 8.90
N HIS A 111 12.50 22.49 8.95
CA HIS A 111 12.24 23.26 10.17
C HIS A 111 11.61 22.35 11.23
N THR A 112 12.00 22.52 12.48
CA THR A 112 11.44 21.78 13.61
C THR A 112 9.93 21.99 13.70
N GLY A 113 9.17 20.90 13.73
CA GLY A 113 7.73 20.89 13.99
C GLY A 113 6.81 21.00 12.77
N LYS A 114 7.34 21.18 11.54
CA LYS A 114 6.54 21.15 10.31
C LYS A 114 6.93 19.98 9.42
N PRO A 115 5.97 19.36 8.71
CA PRO A 115 6.28 18.31 7.74
C PRO A 115 7.07 18.86 6.55
N MET A 116 8.00 18.08 6.04
CA MET A 116 8.68 18.35 4.78
C MET A 116 8.45 17.19 3.82
N ILE A 117 7.97 17.49 2.62
CA ILE A 117 7.71 16.53 1.56
C ILE A 117 8.72 16.73 0.44
N LEU A 118 9.40 15.65 0.06
CA LEU A 118 10.16 15.57 -1.18
C LEU A 118 9.27 14.86 -2.21
N LEU A 119 8.82 15.59 -3.23
CA LEU A 119 7.91 15.07 -4.24
C LEU A 119 8.72 14.62 -5.46
N ASP A 120 8.77 13.31 -5.71
CA ASP A 120 9.45 12.74 -6.87
C ASP A 120 8.58 12.84 -8.12
N GLY A 121 8.88 13.82 -8.95
CA GLY A 121 8.34 14.03 -10.29
C GLY A 121 9.41 13.92 -11.38
N LEU A 122 10.54 13.23 -11.12
CA LEU A 122 11.66 13.15 -12.06
C LEU A 122 11.31 12.32 -13.28
N LEU A 123 10.89 11.06 -13.09
CA LEU A 123 10.58 10.12 -14.19
C LEU A 123 9.27 9.40 -13.90
N GLY A 124 8.43 9.21 -14.92
CA GLY A 124 7.23 8.38 -14.88
C GLY A 124 7.37 7.12 -15.73
N ILE A 125 6.26 6.41 -15.97
CA ILE A 125 6.21 5.14 -16.71
C ILE A 125 6.74 5.19 -18.15
N GLY A 126 6.94 6.37 -18.73
CA GLY A 126 7.51 6.55 -20.07
C GLY A 126 9.03 6.47 -20.12
N ALA A 127 9.72 6.48 -18.98
CA ALA A 127 11.17 6.42 -18.93
C ALA A 127 11.67 5.00 -19.22
N LYS A 128 12.72 4.89 -20.03
CA LYS A 128 13.35 3.61 -20.38
C LYS A 128 14.87 3.70 -20.23
N GLY A 129 15.48 2.57 -19.90
CA GLY A 129 16.91 2.43 -19.76
C GLY A 129 17.45 2.90 -18.40
N MET A 130 18.77 2.99 -18.29
CA MET A 130 19.46 3.34 -17.05
C MET A 130 19.25 4.80 -16.67
N LEU A 131 19.20 5.08 -15.36
CA LEU A 131 19.18 6.44 -14.82
C LEU A 131 20.42 7.22 -15.30
N ARG A 132 20.19 8.38 -15.90
CA ARG A 132 21.29 9.31 -16.22
C ARG A 132 21.92 9.80 -14.93
N ARG A 133 23.21 10.12 -14.99
CA ARG A 133 24.02 10.53 -13.84
C ARG A 133 23.36 11.67 -13.03
N GLU A 134 22.79 12.65 -13.71
CA GLU A 134 22.17 13.83 -13.09
C GLU A 134 20.90 13.44 -12.32
N ILE A 135 20.07 12.55 -12.87
CA ILE A 135 18.86 12.04 -12.22
C ILE A 135 19.24 11.13 -11.05
N SER A 136 20.18 10.21 -11.26
CA SER A 136 20.68 9.34 -10.20
C SER A 136 21.23 10.13 -9.00
N ALA A 137 21.89 11.26 -9.24
CA ALA A 137 22.38 12.15 -8.20
C ALA A 137 21.22 12.81 -7.40
N LEU A 138 20.15 13.23 -8.07
CA LEU A 138 18.96 13.79 -7.40
C LEU A 138 18.21 12.72 -6.59
N CYS A 139 18.10 11.51 -7.12
CA CYS A 139 17.52 10.38 -6.37
C CYS A 139 18.33 10.07 -5.10
N ALA A 140 19.65 10.00 -5.22
CA ALA A 140 20.54 9.81 -4.06
C ALA A 140 20.41 10.95 -3.04
N GLU A 141 20.27 12.21 -3.49
CA GLU A 141 20.01 13.36 -2.63
C GLU A 141 18.71 13.21 -1.85
N MET A 142 17.61 12.82 -2.52
CA MET A 142 16.32 12.58 -1.87
C MET A 142 16.42 11.49 -0.79
N ASN A 143 17.02 10.35 -1.12
CA ASN A 143 17.21 9.24 -0.18
C ASN A 143 18.09 9.67 1.01
N TYR A 144 19.17 10.42 0.76
CA TYR A 144 20.03 10.94 1.81
C TYR A 144 19.29 11.85 2.80
N ILE A 145 18.47 12.79 2.30
CA ILE A 145 17.70 13.72 3.13
C ILE A 145 16.64 12.95 3.92
N ARG A 146 15.88 12.07 3.27
CA ARG A 146 14.86 11.23 3.89
C ARG A 146 15.42 10.41 5.05
N ASN A 147 16.55 9.74 4.84
CA ASN A 147 17.14 8.82 5.82
C ASN A 147 17.77 9.53 7.02
N ARG A 148 18.07 10.83 6.92
CA ARG A 148 18.64 11.62 8.02
C ARG A 148 17.62 12.40 8.84
N CYS A 149 16.43 12.63 8.31
CA CYS A 149 15.48 13.52 8.93
C CYS A 149 14.11 12.85 9.07
N GLY A 150 13.77 12.40 10.26
CA GLY A 150 12.51 11.71 10.55
C GLY A 150 11.23 12.53 10.25
N ALA A 151 11.34 13.85 10.09
CA ALA A 151 10.23 14.73 9.69
C ALA A 151 10.05 14.83 8.17
N VAL A 152 10.96 14.26 7.37
CA VAL A 152 10.89 14.26 5.89
C VAL A 152 10.17 13.02 5.42
N ARG A 153 9.32 13.19 4.40
CA ARG A 153 8.67 12.09 3.69
C ARG A 153 8.89 12.26 2.19
N THR A 154 9.25 11.17 1.54
CA THR A 154 9.36 11.12 0.07
C THR A 154 8.07 10.56 -0.52
N VAL A 155 7.52 11.27 -1.48
CA VAL A 155 6.29 10.89 -2.18
C VAL A 155 6.59 10.78 -3.67
N ALA A 156 6.41 9.61 -4.25
CA ALA A 156 6.60 9.39 -5.67
C ALA A 156 5.28 9.61 -6.43
N ILE A 157 5.36 10.34 -7.54
CA ILE A 157 4.27 10.47 -8.50
C ILE A 157 4.32 9.31 -9.47
N ASP A 158 3.27 8.53 -9.50
CA ASP A 158 3.02 7.37 -10.34
C ASP A 158 3.90 6.16 -10.05
N ILE A 159 5.21 6.30 -10.09
CA ILE A 159 6.23 5.30 -9.72
C ILE A 159 7.44 5.99 -9.10
N PRO A 160 8.16 5.35 -8.17
CA PRO A 160 9.44 5.89 -7.70
C PRO A 160 10.46 5.89 -8.84
N THR A 161 11.14 7.02 -9.03
CA THR A 161 12.16 7.14 -10.08
C THR A 161 13.27 6.11 -9.89
N GLY A 162 13.50 5.32 -10.92
CA GLY A 162 14.51 4.26 -10.92
C GLY A 162 13.98 2.86 -10.60
N VAL A 163 12.70 2.72 -10.29
CA VAL A 163 12.04 1.41 -10.18
C VAL A 163 11.39 1.08 -11.53
N ASP A 164 11.60 -0.13 -12.01
CA ASP A 164 10.93 -0.60 -13.23
C ASP A 164 9.45 -0.88 -12.93
N PRO A 165 8.51 -0.23 -13.65
CA PRO A 165 7.08 -0.34 -13.35
C PRO A 165 6.47 -1.71 -13.65
N ASP A 166 7.09 -2.53 -14.48
CA ASP A 166 6.56 -3.83 -14.89
C ASP A 166 7.23 -5.00 -14.14
N THR A 167 8.51 -4.87 -13.77
CA THR A 167 9.28 -5.94 -13.10
C THR A 167 9.54 -5.67 -11.62
N GLY A 168 9.41 -4.43 -11.16
CA GLY A 168 9.75 -4.04 -9.79
C GLY A 168 11.25 -3.84 -9.52
N MET A 169 12.11 -4.20 -10.48
CA MET A 169 13.57 -4.14 -10.30
C MET A 169 14.05 -2.70 -10.07
N PRO A 170 14.68 -2.41 -8.93
CA PRO A 170 15.24 -1.09 -8.65
C PRO A 170 16.61 -0.92 -9.32
N GLN A 171 16.86 0.26 -9.85
CA GLN A 171 18.18 0.67 -10.30
C GLN A 171 18.99 1.22 -9.12
N GLN A 172 20.31 1.31 -9.30
CA GLN A 172 21.17 1.97 -8.31
C GLN A 172 20.69 3.41 -8.05
N ASN A 173 20.53 3.76 -6.77
CA ASN A 173 19.98 5.03 -6.31
C ASN A 173 18.49 5.28 -6.66
N ALA A 174 17.72 4.25 -6.98
CA ALA A 174 16.28 4.43 -7.10
C ALA A 174 15.69 5.14 -5.88
N VAL A 175 14.66 5.94 -6.08
CA VAL A 175 14.02 6.72 -5.01
C VAL A 175 13.33 5.78 -4.03
N GLU A 176 13.63 5.93 -2.75
CA GLU A 176 12.96 5.27 -1.65
C GLU A 176 11.77 6.13 -1.19
N ALA A 177 10.57 5.81 -1.69
CA ALA A 177 9.36 6.55 -1.33
C ALA A 177 8.70 6.02 -0.05
N ASP A 178 8.10 6.92 0.73
CA ASP A 178 7.19 6.55 1.82
C ASP A 178 5.77 6.32 1.29
N PHE A 179 5.42 7.01 0.20
CA PHE A 179 4.16 6.89 -0.51
C PHE A 179 4.39 6.92 -2.01
N THR A 180 3.66 6.08 -2.75
CA THR A 180 3.58 6.17 -4.21
C THR A 180 2.14 6.45 -4.63
N MET A 181 1.93 7.58 -5.29
CA MET A 181 0.63 8.04 -5.80
C MET A 181 0.40 7.46 -7.19
N CYS A 182 -0.11 6.23 -7.27
CA CYS A 182 -0.35 5.52 -8.52
C CYS A 182 -1.50 6.16 -9.29
N ILE A 183 -1.24 6.70 -10.47
CA ILE A 183 -2.24 7.36 -11.30
C ILE A 183 -3.03 6.30 -12.09
N GLY A 184 -4.34 6.30 -11.96
CA GLY A 184 -5.29 5.43 -12.67
C GLY A 184 -5.31 3.97 -12.23
N ALA A 185 -4.16 3.34 -12.11
CA ALA A 185 -4.00 1.96 -11.66
C ALA A 185 -2.61 1.72 -11.07
N VAL A 186 -2.48 0.69 -10.24
CA VAL A 186 -1.19 0.24 -9.70
C VAL A 186 -0.43 -0.50 -10.79
N LYS A 187 0.82 -0.13 -11.04
CA LYS A 187 1.71 -0.84 -11.96
C LYS A 187 2.17 -2.13 -11.31
N GLN A 188 2.16 -3.23 -12.08
CA GLN A 188 2.39 -4.57 -11.54
C GLN A 188 3.73 -4.71 -10.80
N GLY A 189 4.79 -4.09 -11.31
CA GLY A 189 6.11 -4.15 -10.69
C GLY A 189 6.16 -3.53 -9.28
N LEU A 190 5.23 -2.61 -8.93
CA LEU A 190 5.18 -2.04 -7.58
C LEU A 190 4.68 -3.04 -6.51
N LEU A 191 4.18 -4.21 -6.94
CA LEU A 191 3.73 -5.29 -6.05
C LEU A 191 4.78 -6.40 -5.91
N ASP A 192 5.92 -6.28 -6.59
CA ASP A 192 7.03 -7.20 -6.48
C ASP A 192 7.81 -6.95 -5.17
N ASP A 193 8.38 -8.01 -4.60
CA ASP A 193 9.11 -7.94 -3.34
C ASP A 193 10.32 -6.98 -3.44
N ASP A 194 10.99 -6.94 -4.59
CA ASP A 194 12.13 -6.05 -4.82
C ASP A 194 11.74 -4.57 -4.81
N ALA A 195 10.50 -4.25 -5.23
CA ALA A 195 9.97 -2.89 -5.21
C ALA A 195 9.49 -2.42 -3.83
N THR A 196 9.23 -3.33 -2.90
CA THR A 196 8.58 -3.03 -1.60
C THR A 196 9.29 -1.94 -0.81
N LEU A 197 10.64 -1.96 -0.78
CA LEU A 197 11.45 -0.97 -0.06
C LEU A 197 11.42 0.43 -0.71
N PHE A 198 11.07 0.49 -1.99
CA PHE A 198 11.07 1.72 -2.78
C PHE A 198 9.68 2.31 -2.96
N ALA A 199 8.65 1.45 -3.05
CA ALA A 199 7.28 1.88 -3.32
C ALA A 199 6.56 2.51 -2.12
N GLY A 200 6.91 2.08 -0.91
CA GLY A 200 6.21 2.50 0.30
C GLY A 200 4.71 2.20 0.25
N ARG A 201 3.89 3.09 0.80
CA ARG A 201 2.44 2.94 0.79
C ARG A 201 1.85 3.34 -0.56
N LEU A 202 1.17 2.40 -1.23
CA LEU A 202 0.49 2.67 -2.50
C LEU A 202 -0.85 3.38 -2.28
N VAL A 203 -1.03 4.48 -3.00
CA VAL A 203 -2.27 5.28 -3.04
C VAL A 203 -2.72 5.38 -4.48
N CYS A 204 -3.90 4.89 -4.82
CA CYS A 204 -4.42 4.98 -6.18
C CYS A 204 -5.22 6.26 -6.38
N ILE A 205 -4.87 7.01 -7.39
CA ILE A 205 -5.55 8.23 -7.80
C ILE A 205 -6.44 7.88 -8.98
N ASP A 206 -7.74 7.83 -8.73
CA ASP A 206 -8.71 7.53 -9.78
C ASP A 206 -8.80 8.68 -10.80
N LEU A 207 -8.79 8.33 -12.07
CA LEU A 207 -9.04 9.26 -13.18
C LEU A 207 -10.41 8.97 -13.80
N PRO A 208 -11.37 9.89 -13.72
CA PRO A 208 -12.68 9.71 -14.34
C PRO A 208 -12.57 9.44 -15.85
N GLY A 209 -13.26 8.40 -16.31
CA GLY A 209 -13.26 8.00 -17.72
C GLY A 209 -12.04 7.17 -18.16
N LEU A 210 -11.05 6.94 -17.31
CA LEU A 210 -9.92 6.08 -17.64
C LEU A 210 -10.30 4.60 -17.47
N HIS A 211 -10.28 3.85 -18.57
CA HIS A 211 -10.58 2.43 -18.59
C HIS A 211 -9.33 1.60 -18.82
N VAL A 212 -8.63 1.28 -17.73
CA VAL A 212 -7.42 0.45 -17.81
C VAL A 212 -7.81 -1.03 -17.86
N GLN A 213 -7.23 -1.76 -18.81
CA GLN A 213 -7.31 -3.21 -18.85
C GLN A 213 -6.47 -3.78 -17.69
N ALA A 214 -7.14 -4.37 -16.71
CA ALA A 214 -6.48 -5.01 -15.58
C ALA A 214 -5.82 -6.32 -16.02
N LEU A 215 -4.76 -6.71 -15.32
CA LEU A 215 -4.14 -8.03 -15.50
C LEU A 215 -5.12 -9.12 -15.04
N PRO A 216 -5.23 -10.24 -15.78
CA PRO A 216 -6.04 -11.37 -15.38
C PRO A 216 -5.59 -11.90 -14.00
N ALA A 217 -6.56 -12.20 -13.14
CA ALA A 217 -6.35 -12.80 -11.83
C ALA A 217 -5.52 -11.98 -10.81
N THR A 218 -5.17 -10.73 -11.11
CA THR A 218 -4.43 -9.87 -10.18
C THR A 218 -5.30 -8.69 -9.72
N GLU A 219 -5.60 -8.64 -8.43
CA GLU A 219 -6.36 -7.55 -7.82
C GLU A 219 -5.76 -7.17 -6.48
N LEU A 220 -5.47 -5.89 -6.29
CA LEU A 220 -5.07 -5.38 -4.98
C LEU A 220 -6.30 -5.24 -4.09
N ILE A 221 -6.30 -5.94 -2.94
CA ILE A 221 -7.39 -5.91 -1.96
C ILE A 221 -7.40 -4.54 -1.26
N THR A 222 -8.54 -3.88 -1.26
CA THR A 222 -8.75 -2.58 -0.61
C THR A 222 -9.90 -2.66 0.39
N SER A 223 -9.98 -1.67 1.28
CA SER A 223 -11.09 -1.57 2.24
C SER A 223 -12.46 -1.56 1.55
N SER A 224 -12.59 -0.89 0.40
CA SER A 224 -13.84 -0.87 -0.39
C SER A 224 -14.21 -2.25 -0.94
N ARG A 225 -13.23 -3.11 -1.21
CA ARG A 225 -13.48 -4.51 -1.60
C ARG A 225 -13.98 -5.31 -0.41
N LEU A 226 -13.38 -5.12 0.76
CA LEU A 226 -13.74 -5.83 1.99
C LEU A 226 -15.12 -5.44 2.51
N THR A 227 -15.59 -4.20 2.33
CA THR A 227 -16.92 -3.76 2.78
C THR A 227 -18.06 -4.60 2.20
N LYS A 228 -17.86 -5.23 1.03
CA LYS A 228 -18.85 -6.14 0.43
C LYS A 228 -19.03 -7.43 1.23
N PHE A 229 -18.02 -7.82 2.01
CA PHE A 229 -18.03 -9.01 2.86
C PHE A 229 -18.31 -8.66 4.33
N LEU A 230 -18.15 -7.41 4.72
CA LEU A 230 -18.35 -6.92 6.08
C LEU A 230 -19.75 -6.28 6.18
N SER A 231 -20.76 -7.07 6.51
CA SER A 231 -22.10 -6.53 6.77
C SER A 231 -22.13 -5.69 8.04
N ALA A 232 -22.87 -4.59 8.04
CA ALA A 232 -23.17 -3.84 9.25
C ALA A 232 -23.80 -4.76 10.31
N ARG A 233 -23.47 -4.54 11.57
CA ARG A 233 -24.09 -5.29 12.68
C ARG A 233 -25.47 -4.70 13.00
N PRO A 234 -26.58 -5.41 12.70
CA PRO A 234 -27.90 -4.98 13.17
C PRO A 234 -27.93 -5.06 14.70
N TYR A 235 -28.72 -4.18 15.33
CA TYR A 235 -28.85 -4.14 16.79
C TYR A 235 -29.38 -5.49 17.38
N THR A 236 -30.06 -6.28 16.58
CA THR A 236 -30.62 -7.59 16.94
C THR A 236 -29.63 -8.74 16.80
N ASP A 237 -28.39 -8.49 16.42
CA ASP A 237 -27.40 -9.55 16.27
C ASP A 237 -26.93 -10.09 17.63
N TYR A 238 -26.68 -11.40 17.64
CA TYR A 238 -26.10 -12.10 18.79
C TYR A 238 -24.94 -13.01 18.34
N LYS A 239 -24.12 -13.43 19.30
CA LYS A 239 -22.85 -14.12 19.05
C LYS A 239 -22.95 -15.32 18.08
N ASN A 240 -24.00 -16.16 18.20
CA ASN A 240 -24.12 -17.36 17.38
C ASN A 240 -24.45 -17.06 15.90
N LYS A 241 -25.03 -15.89 15.58
CA LYS A 241 -25.29 -15.50 14.19
C LYS A 241 -24.03 -15.09 13.44
N ARG A 242 -22.98 -14.71 14.16
CA ARG A 242 -21.72 -14.22 13.59
C ARG A 242 -20.69 -15.32 13.34
N GLY A 243 -21.11 -16.58 13.48
CA GLY A 243 -20.26 -17.72 13.27
C GLY A 243 -19.37 -18.05 14.46
N HIS A 244 -18.91 -19.26 14.46
CA HIS A 244 -18.01 -19.83 15.46
C HIS A 244 -16.73 -20.28 14.75
N ILE A 245 -15.60 -19.74 15.12
CA ILE A 245 -14.30 -20.08 14.54
C ILE A 245 -13.61 -21.10 15.44
N GLY A 246 -13.24 -22.25 14.86
CA GLY A 246 -12.32 -23.21 15.47
C GLY A 246 -10.88 -22.84 15.15
N VAL A 247 -10.04 -22.69 16.15
CA VAL A 247 -8.61 -22.39 15.98
C VAL A 247 -7.80 -23.57 16.48
N ILE A 248 -6.91 -24.10 15.65
CA ILE A 248 -5.92 -25.12 15.98
C ILE A 248 -4.55 -24.46 15.81
N ALA A 249 -3.95 -24.05 16.91
CA ALA A 249 -2.75 -23.21 16.88
C ALA A 249 -2.01 -23.27 18.22
N GLY A 250 -0.73 -22.96 18.19
CA GLY A 250 0.10 -22.86 19.38
C GLY A 250 0.63 -24.20 19.87
N SER A 251 1.92 -24.19 20.21
CA SER A 251 2.64 -25.26 20.86
C SER A 251 3.59 -24.65 21.89
N GLU A 252 4.31 -25.47 22.63
CA GLU A 252 5.33 -25.01 23.58
C GLU A 252 6.34 -24.09 22.88
N GLY A 253 6.55 -22.90 23.44
CA GLY A 253 7.39 -21.85 22.84
C GLY A 253 6.70 -20.96 21.80
N MET A 254 5.54 -21.33 21.25
CA MET A 254 4.80 -20.60 20.21
C MET A 254 3.37 -20.20 20.60
N LEU A 255 3.10 -20.03 21.89
CA LEU A 255 1.79 -19.67 22.44
C LEU A 255 1.27 -18.32 21.94
N GLY A 256 2.18 -17.38 21.65
CA GLY A 256 1.85 -16.05 21.16
C GLY A 256 1.13 -16.06 19.82
N ALA A 257 1.47 -16.99 18.92
CA ALA A 257 0.81 -17.15 17.63
C ALA A 257 -0.68 -17.51 17.80
N ALA A 258 -1.00 -18.48 18.63
CA ALA A 258 -2.38 -18.86 18.93
C ALA A 258 -3.19 -17.69 19.52
N ARG A 259 -2.61 -16.93 20.44
CA ARG A 259 -3.26 -15.76 21.03
C ARG A 259 -3.56 -14.71 19.98
N LEU A 260 -2.57 -14.33 19.17
CA LEU A 260 -2.73 -13.31 18.09
C LEU A 260 -3.82 -13.71 17.09
N CYS A 261 -3.86 -14.97 16.68
CA CYS A 261 -4.87 -15.48 15.76
C CYS A 261 -6.30 -15.41 16.36
N CYS A 262 -6.46 -15.82 17.60
CA CYS A 262 -7.75 -15.78 18.28
C CYS A 262 -8.23 -14.32 18.47
N GLU A 263 -7.36 -13.42 18.90
CA GLU A 263 -7.69 -12.01 19.04
C GLU A 263 -8.03 -11.37 17.68
N ALA A 264 -7.29 -11.71 16.64
CA ALA A 264 -7.56 -11.23 15.27
C ALA A 264 -8.94 -11.71 14.78
N ALA A 265 -9.30 -12.97 15.01
CA ALA A 265 -10.60 -13.51 14.66
C ALA A 265 -11.76 -12.75 15.35
N LEU A 266 -11.63 -12.45 16.65
CA LEU A 266 -12.61 -11.64 17.39
C LEU A 266 -12.71 -10.22 16.84
N ARG A 267 -11.57 -9.56 16.59
CA ARG A 267 -11.52 -8.19 16.06
C ARG A 267 -12.07 -8.12 14.63
N ALA A 268 -11.88 -9.18 13.84
CA ALA A 268 -12.49 -9.30 12.51
C ALA A 268 -14.01 -9.49 12.54
N GLY A 269 -14.57 -9.82 13.70
CA GLY A 269 -16.02 -9.85 13.89
C GLY A 269 -16.62 -11.24 14.14
N ALA A 270 -15.81 -12.26 14.38
CA ALA A 270 -16.31 -13.58 14.80
C ALA A 270 -17.20 -13.46 16.05
N GLY A 271 -18.29 -14.21 16.07
CA GLY A 271 -19.20 -14.24 17.22
C GLY A 271 -18.67 -15.05 18.39
N LEU A 272 -18.02 -16.16 18.07
CA LEU A 272 -17.38 -17.08 19.01
C LEU A 272 -16.04 -17.55 18.44
N VAL A 273 -15.04 -17.71 19.32
CA VAL A 273 -13.74 -18.29 18.98
C VAL A 273 -13.41 -19.36 20.01
N THR A 274 -13.07 -20.54 19.54
CA THR A 274 -12.56 -21.63 20.38
C THR A 274 -11.17 -22.04 19.91
N LEU A 275 -10.20 -21.92 20.78
CA LEU A 275 -8.85 -22.43 20.59
C LEU A 275 -8.78 -23.87 21.08
N HIS A 276 -8.35 -24.79 20.23
CA HIS A 276 -8.05 -26.18 20.55
C HIS A 276 -6.53 -26.32 20.66
N VAL A 277 -6.08 -26.82 21.81
CA VAL A 277 -4.66 -27.09 22.10
C VAL A 277 -4.53 -28.44 22.80
N HIS A 278 -3.39 -29.09 22.68
CA HIS A 278 -3.10 -30.29 23.45
C HIS A 278 -3.14 -30.03 24.96
N LYS A 279 -3.46 -31.06 25.75
CA LYS A 279 -3.63 -30.97 27.20
C LYS A 279 -2.39 -30.45 27.94
N ASP A 280 -1.21 -30.76 27.44
CA ASP A 280 0.07 -30.28 27.98
C ASP A 280 0.29 -28.77 27.76
N VAL A 281 -0.20 -28.25 26.63
CA VAL A 281 -0.12 -26.81 26.26
C VAL A 281 -1.20 -25.99 26.98
N TYR A 282 -2.35 -26.60 27.30
CA TYR A 282 -3.48 -25.90 27.89
C TYR A 282 -3.15 -25.10 29.16
N PRO A 283 -2.44 -25.63 30.19
CA PRO A 283 -2.14 -24.88 31.40
C PRO A 283 -1.20 -23.68 31.14
N LEU A 284 -0.43 -23.73 30.07
CA LEU A 284 0.50 -22.66 29.71
C LEU A 284 -0.20 -21.48 29.03
N ILE A 285 -1.20 -21.76 28.19
CA ILE A 285 -1.84 -20.74 27.36
C ILE A 285 -3.14 -20.20 27.98
N ALA A 286 -3.96 -21.03 28.57
CA ALA A 286 -5.30 -20.68 29.06
C ALA A 286 -5.31 -19.44 30.00
N PRO A 287 -4.36 -19.28 30.94
CA PRO A 287 -4.35 -18.12 31.83
C PRO A 287 -4.05 -16.80 31.12
N SER A 288 -3.42 -16.84 29.95
CA SER A 288 -3.02 -15.66 29.18
C SER A 288 -4.03 -15.23 28.12
N MET A 289 -5.06 -16.03 27.88
CA MET A 289 -6.07 -15.75 26.86
C MET A 289 -7.10 -14.75 27.31
N PRO A 290 -7.58 -13.88 26.42
CA PRO A 290 -8.74 -13.02 26.69
C PRO A 290 -9.97 -13.85 27.10
N PRO A 291 -10.80 -13.34 28.06
CA PRO A 291 -11.93 -14.12 28.60
C PRO A 291 -13.03 -14.44 27.56
N GLU A 292 -13.04 -13.72 26.44
CA GLU A 292 -13.97 -13.96 25.34
C GLU A 292 -13.60 -15.19 24.50
N ILE A 293 -12.37 -15.71 24.63
CA ILE A 293 -11.87 -16.85 23.87
C ILE A 293 -11.99 -18.12 24.71
N MET A 294 -12.71 -19.10 24.19
CA MET A 294 -12.80 -20.40 24.80
C MET A 294 -11.54 -21.21 24.48
N VAL A 295 -10.88 -21.76 25.50
CA VAL A 295 -9.73 -22.67 25.30
C VAL A 295 -10.18 -24.09 25.65
N ARG A 296 -9.98 -25.04 24.74
CA ARG A 296 -10.37 -26.44 24.88
C ARG A 296 -9.13 -27.32 24.78
N PRO A 297 -8.78 -28.03 25.88
CA PRO A 297 -7.75 -29.05 25.82
C PRO A 297 -8.28 -30.30 25.07
N VAL A 298 -7.45 -30.87 24.21
CA VAL A 298 -7.71 -32.11 23.47
C VAL A 298 -6.55 -33.08 23.66
N ASP A 299 -6.82 -34.38 23.54
CA ASP A 299 -5.77 -35.39 23.45
C ASP A 299 -5.25 -35.50 22.02
N SER A 300 -6.17 -35.46 21.05
CA SER A 300 -5.89 -35.40 19.62
C SER A 300 -6.86 -34.39 18.95
N TYR A 301 -6.47 -33.77 17.84
CA TYR A 301 -7.38 -32.95 17.05
C TYR A 301 -8.54 -33.74 16.44
N ALA A 302 -8.49 -35.07 16.45
CA ALA A 302 -9.60 -35.94 16.09
C ALA A 302 -10.81 -35.79 17.06
N ASP A 303 -10.59 -35.30 18.27
CA ASP A 303 -11.65 -35.05 19.26
C ASP A 303 -12.52 -33.83 18.94
N ILE A 304 -12.14 -33.05 17.95
CA ILE A 304 -12.81 -31.79 17.60
C ILE A 304 -14.12 -32.07 16.86
N SER A 305 -15.24 -31.57 17.41
CA SER A 305 -16.55 -31.65 16.75
C SER A 305 -16.65 -30.66 15.61
N ILE A 306 -16.26 -31.05 14.41
CA ILE A 306 -16.10 -30.17 13.21
C ILE A 306 -17.39 -29.41 12.89
N ARG A 307 -18.56 -30.05 12.99
CA ARG A 307 -19.88 -29.45 12.65
C ARG A 307 -20.27 -28.26 13.52
N THR A 308 -19.55 -28.01 14.60
CA THR A 308 -19.79 -26.87 15.51
C THR A 308 -19.29 -25.57 14.92
N PHE A 309 -18.34 -25.60 13.98
CA PHE A 309 -17.61 -24.46 13.51
C PHE A 309 -18.06 -24.00 12.11
N SER A 310 -18.14 -22.69 11.93
CA SER A 310 -18.43 -22.05 10.65
C SER A 310 -17.20 -21.89 9.77
N ALA A 311 -16.03 -21.85 10.39
CA ALA A 311 -14.73 -21.80 9.73
C ALA A 311 -13.63 -22.27 10.68
N PHE A 312 -12.48 -22.62 10.10
CA PHE A 312 -11.28 -22.97 10.85
C PHE A 312 -10.10 -22.05 10.52
N LEU A 313 -9.21 -21.89 11.50
CA LEU A 313 -7.87 -21.35 11.34
C LEU A 313 -6.90 -22.37 11.94
N ILE A 314 -5.99 -22.91 11.11
CA ILE A 314 -5.12 -24.03 11.47
C ILE A 314 -3.68 -23.70 11.12
N GLY A 315 -2.76 -23.95 12.02
CA GLY A 315 -1.32 -23.94 11.75
C GLY A 315 -0.49 -22.96 12.56
N PRO A 316 -0.92 -21.72 12.84
CA PRO A 316 -0.02 -20.73 13.43
C PRO A 316 0.62 -21.23 14.74
N GLY A 317 1.94 -21.46 14.69
CA GLY A 317 2.69 -21.96 15.83
C GLY A 317 2.29 -23.35 16.31
N ILE A 318 1.73 -24.19 15.46
CA ILE A 318 1.27 -25.54 15.81
C ILE A 318 2.43 -26.49 16.17
N GLY A 319 3.65 -26.21 15.69
CA GLY A 319 4.83 -27.04 15.91
C GLY A 319 4.80 -28.36 15.15
N SER A 320 5.43 -29.40 15.72
CA SER A 320 5.41 -30.73 15.13
C SER A 320 4.05 -31.42 15.38
N VAL A 321 3.46 -31.95 14.32
CA VAL A 321 2.14 -32.58 14.33
C VAL A 321 2.32 -34.09 14.24
N SER A 322 1.60 -34.86 15.07
CA SER A 322 1.58 -36.32 14.99
C SER A 322 0.87 -36.80 13.72
N GLU A 323 1.09 -38.05 13.32
CA GLU A 323 0.36 -38.62 12.17
C GLU A 323 -1.16 -38.63 12.39
N GLU A 324 -1.62 -38.92 13.62
CA GLU A 324 -3.03 -38.86 13.99
C GLU A 324 -3.63 -37.48 13.87
N ASP A 325 -2.94 -36.47 14.36
CA ASP A 325 -3.37 -35.05 14.24
C ASP A 325 -3.33 -34.53 12.81
N ALA A 326 -2.32 -34.96 12.04
CA ALA A 326 -2.23 -34.59 10.61
C ALA A 326 -3.42 -35.18 9.83
N GLU A 327 -3.82 -36.42 10.14
CA GLU A 327 -5.00 -37.06 9.56
C GLU A 327 -6.29 -36.33 9.98
N ALA A 328 -6.41 -35.97 11.26
CA ALA A 328 -7.54 -35.18 11.76
C ALA A 328 -7.67 -33.83 11.06
N ILE A 329 -6.55 -33.12 10.87
CA ILE A 329 -6.52 -31.86 10.11
C ILE A 329 -6.95 -32.11 8.66
N ARG A 330 -6.48 -33.16 8.00
CA ARG A 330 -6.90 -33.52 6.64
C ARG A 330 -8.40 -33.73 6.54
N LEU A 331 -8.98 -34.47 7.50
CA LEU A 331 -10.43 -34.68 7.58
C LEU A 331 -11.21 -33.40 7.75
N ILE A 332 -10.69 -32.41 8.54
CA ILE A 332 -11.31 -31.08 8.65
C ILE A 332 -11.32 -30.38 7.27
N LEU A 333 -10.20 -30.42 6.55
CA LEU A 333 -10.10 -29.80 5.23
C LEU A 333 -11.04 -30.45 4.20
N GLU A 334 -11.23 -31.77 4.26
CA GLU A 334 -12.13 -32.52 3.38
C GLU A 334 -13.62 -32.20 3.59
N THR A 335 -14.01 -31.65 4.74
CA THR A 335 -15.41 -31.26 4.98
C THR A 335 -15.87 -30.09 4.09
N GLY A 336 -14.96 -29.36 3.47
CA GLY A 336 -15.26 -28.13 2.73
C GLY A 336 -15.61 -26.95 3.64
N THR A 337 -15.47 -27.05 4.96
CA THR A 337 -15.62 -25.93 5.87
C THR A 337 -14.55 -24.87 5.55
N PRO A 338 -14.91 -23.59 5.38
CA PRO A 338 -13.94 -22.53 5.09
C PRO A 338 -12.78 -22.57 6.07
N THR A 339 -11.55 -22.70 5.57
CA THR A 339 -10.36 -22.84 6.40
C THR A 339 -9.25 -21.94 5.93
N VAL A 340 -8.60 -21.24 6.86
CA VAL A 340 -7.30 -20.60 6.66
C VAL A 340 -6.26 -21.54 7.21
N LEU A 341 -5.35 -22.00 6.35
CA LEU A 341 -4.26 -22.89 6.69
C LEU A 341 -2.94 -22.12 6.60
N ASP A 342 -2.18 -22.12 7.69
CA ASP A 342 -0.82 -21.58 7.75
C ASP A 342 0.19 -22.73 7.63
N ALA A 343 1.40 -22.42 7.16
CA ALA A 343 2.46 -23.40 6.93
C ALA A 343 3.15 -23.86 8.23
#